data_7dd8bb75e9dc037a230cb96d91b462ab
#
_entry.id   7dd8bb75e9dc037a230cb96d91b462ab
#
_cell.length_a   1.000
_cell.length_b   1.000
_cell.length_c   1.000
_cell.angle_alpha   90.00
_cell.angle_beta   90.00
_cell.angle_gamma   90.00
#
_symmetry.space_group_name_H-M   'P 1'
#
loop_
_entity.id
_entity.type
_entity.pdbx_description
1 polymer ?
#
loop_
_entity_poly.entity_id
_entity_poly.type
_entity_poly.pdbx_seq_one_letter_code
_entity_poly.pdbx_strand_id
1 'polypeptide(L)' 'MTIDIIRNRLAFLKPISLDIEDESSLHRGHVGNTGGGHFNLVIISEIFENKSTMERHRLVYS' A
#
# COMPACT_ATOMS: atom_id res chain seq x y z
N MET A 1 0.76 -6.03 -13.85
CA MET A 1 0.71 -4.62 -13.40
C MET A 1 1.00 -4.56 -11.91
N THR A 2 1.78 -3.58 -11.51
CA THR A 2 2.21 -3.45 -10.11
C THR A 2 1.02 -3.26 -9.16
N ILE A 3 0.03 -2.46 -9.56
CA ILE A 3 -1.16 -2.24 -8.75
C ILE A 3 -1.93 -3.54 -8.52
N ASP A 4 -2.02 -4.38 -9.55
CA ASP A 4 -2.69 -5.66 -9.43
C ASP A 4 -1.97 -6.59 -8.46
N ILE A 5 -0.64 -6.57 -8.49
CA ILE A 5 0.17 -7.37 -7.56
C ILE A 5 -0.06 -6.92 -6.13
N ILE A 6 -0.06 -5.61 -5.90
CA ILE A 6 -0.31 -5.06 -4.56
C ILE A 6 -1.70 -5.46 -4.08
N ARG A 7 -2.70 -5.31 -4.94
CA ARG A 7 -4.08 -5.65 -4.63
C ARG A 7 -4.23 -7.13 -4.27
N ASN A 8 -3.59 -7.99 -5.04
CA ASN A 8 -3.63 -9.44 -4.79
C ASN A 8 -2.95 -9.80 -3.47
N ARG A 9 -1.83 -9.16 -3.17
CA ARG A 9 -1.10 -9.43 -1.92
C ARG A 9 -1.86 -8.98 -0.68
N LEU A 10 -2.69 -7.95 -0.82
CA LEU A 10 -3.46 -7.42 0.30
C LEU A 10 -4.85 -8.05 0.42
N ALA A 11 -5.21 -8.93 -0.50
CA ALA A 11 -6.53 -9.56 -0.50
C ALA A 11 -6.81 -10.38 0.76
N PHE A 12 -5.76 -10.90 1.42
CA PHE A 12 -5.93 -11.66 2.66
C PHE A 12 -6.51 -10.83 3.80
N LEU A 13 -6.37 -9.50 3.72
CA LEU A 13 -6.92 -8.58 4.71
C LEU A 13 -8.43 -8.38 4.54
N LYS A 14 -8.99 -8.90 3.47
CA LYS A 14 -10.42 -8.77 3.14
C LYS A 14 -10.89 -7.33 3.28
N PRO A 15 -10.25 -6.39 2.58
CA PRO A 15 -10.55 -4.97 2.80
C PRO A 15 -11.97 -4.62 2.35
N ILE A 16 -12.60 -3.78 3.14
CA ILE A 16 -13.88 -3.17 2.78
C ILE A 16 -13.63 -2.16 1.66
N SER A 17 -12.49 -1.48 1.75
CA SER A 17 -12.07 -0.51 0.74
C SER A 17 -10.56 -0.56 0.60
N LEU A 18 -10.08 -0.53 -0.63
CA LEU A 18 -8.66 -0.50 -0.92
C LEU A 18 -8.44 0.50 -2.05
N ASP A 19 -7.78 1.59 -1.72
CA ASP A 19 -7.47 2.64 -2.66
C ASP A 19 -5.95 2.68 -2.87
N ILE A 20 -5.52 2.56 -4.11
CA ILE A 20 -4.11 2.56 -4.47
C ILE A 20 -3.88 3.67 -5.47
N GLU A 21 -3.05 4.62 -5.10
CA GLU A 21 -2.71 5.74 -5.96
C GLU A 21 -1.24 5.64 -6.35
N ASP A 22 -0.96 5.60 -7.64
CA ASP A 22 0.39 5.56 -8.15
C ASP A 22 0.92 6.97 -8.27
N GLU A 23 1.84 7.32 -7.40
CA GLU A 23 2.46 8.65 -7.36
C GLU A 23 3.86 8.65 -7.97
N SER A 24 4.23 7.58 -8.67
CA SER A 24 5.58 7.47 -9.23
C SER A 24 5.93 8.65 -10.14
N SER A 25 4.97 9.15 -10.90
CA SER A 25 5.19 10.27 -11.81
C SER A 25 5.50 11.57 -11.10
N LEU A 26 5.03 11.74 -9.86
CA LEU A 26 5.27 12.95 -9.08
C LEU A 26 6.72 13.07 -8.63
N HIS A 27 7.47 11.99 -8.68
CA HIS A 27 8.86 11.93 -8.22
C HIS A 27 9.86 11.87 -9.37
N ARG A 28 9.39 12.05 -10.61
CA ARG A 28 10.27 12.05 -11.77
C ARG A 28 11.26 13.20 -11.68
N GLY A 29 12.50 12.89 -11.99
CA GLY A 29 13.55 13.88 -12.02
C GLY A 29 14.12 14.24 -10.67
N HIS A 30 13.62 13.68 -9.58
CA HIS A 30 14.24 13.87 -8.27
C HIS A 30 15.59 13.19 -8.22
N VAL A 31 16.56 13.89 -7.67
CA VAL A 31 17.88 13.31 -7.46
C VAL A 31 17.74 12.13 -6.51
N GLY A 32 18.33 11.00 -6.88
CA GLY A 32 18.25 9.80 -6.07
C GLY A 32 17.04 8.92 -6.36
N ASN A 33 16.18 9.32 -7.28
CA ASN A 33 15.10 8.44 -7.70
C ASN A 33 15.66 7.29 -8.52
N THR A 34 15.53 6.08 -8.00
CA THR A 34 16.09 4.88 -8.61
C THR A 34 15.12 4.19 -9.57
N GLY A 35 14.00 4.83 -9.88
CA GLY A 35 13.00 4.27 -10.77
C GLY A 35 12.00 3.33 -10.10
N GLY A 36 12.10 3.15 -8.79
CA GLY A 36 11.12 2.39 -8.04
C GLY A 36 9.76 3.08 -8.02
N GLY A 37 8.70 2.30 -7.85
CA GLY A 37 7.35 2.85 -7.74
C GLY A 37 7.14 3.57 -6.42
N HIS A 38 6.23 4.53 -6.42
CA HIS A 38 5.79 5.20 -5.22
C HIS A 38 4.27 5.17 -5.19
N PHE A 39 3.72 4.52 -4.19
CA PHE A 39 2.27 4.28 -4.10
C PHE A 39 1.73 4.77 -2.78
N ASN A 40 0.55 5.39 -2.84
CA ASN A 40 -0.19 5.77 -1.66
C ASN A 40 -1.35 4.81 -1.48
N LEU A 41 -1.43 4.17 -0.31
CA LEU A 41 -2.44 3.16 -0.03
C LEU A 41 -3.38 3.63 1.06
N VAL A 42 -4.67 3.45 0.84
CA VAL A 42 -5.68 3.61 1.89
C VAL A 42 -6.43 2.30 1.99
N ILE A 43 -6.32 1.63 3.13
CA ILE A 43 -6.91 0.32 3.34
C ILE A 43 -7.86 0.39 4.52
N ILE A 44 -9.11 0.03 4.29
CA ILE A 44 -10.11 -0.07 5.35
C ILE A 44 -10.46 -1.55 5.49
N SER A 45 -10.20 -2.11 6.67
CA SER A 45 -10.48 -3.52 6.95
C SER A 45 -10.77 -3.71 8.42
N GLU A 46 -11.70 -4.59 8.71
CA GLU A 46 -12.04 -4.94 10.09
C GLU A 46 -10.87 -5.57 10.83
N ILE A 47 -9.94 -6.19 10.10
CA ILE A 47 -8.78 -6.82 10.71
C ILE A 47 -7.87 -5.81 11.42
N PHE A 48 -7.95 -4.53 11.06
CA PHE A 48 -7.17 -3.48 11.69
C PHE A 48 -7.77 -2.97 13.00
N GLU A 49 -9.01 -3.35 13.28
CA GLU A 49 -9.70 -2.88 14.47
C GLU A 49 -8.99 -3.38 15.73
N ASN A 50 -8.87 -2.47 16.72
CA ASN A 50 -8.18 -2.76 17.99
C ASN A 50 -6.71 -3.12 17.85
N LYS A 51 -6.09 -2.74 16.75
CA LYS A 51 -4.67 -2.97 16.54
C LYS A 51 -3.90 -1.64 16.57
N SER A 52 -2.69 -1.69 17.11
CA SER A 52 -1.80 -0.54 17.11
C SER A 52 -1.32 -0.23 15.70
N THR A 53 -0.76 0.97 15.52
CA THR A 53 -0.16 1.36 14.25
C THR A 53 0.92 0.38 13.82
N MET A 54 1.74 -0.07 14.77
CA MET A 54 2.81 -1.05 14.50
C MET A 54 2.25 -2.38 14.03
N GLU A 55 1.20 -2.87 14.68
CA GLU A 55 0.57 -4.13 14.29
C GLU A 55 -0.04 -4.04 12.89
N ARG A 56 -0.68 -2.93 12.57
CA ARG A 56 -1.24 -2.70 11.23
C ARG A 56 -0.14 -2.69 10.18
N HIS A 57 0.95 -2.01 10.48
CA HIS A 57 2.10 -1.94 9.59
C HIS A 57 2.65 -3.33 9.29
N ARG A 58 2.78 -4.16 10.31
CA ARG A 58 3.27 -5.53 10.15
C ARG A 58 2.36 -6.38 9.27
N LEU A 59 1.06 -6.20 9.38
CA LEU A 59 0.11 -6.95 8.55
C LEU A 59 0.28 -6.61 7.07
N VAL A 60 0.59 -5.37 6.76
CA VAL A 60 0.73 -4.93 5.38
C VAL A 60 2.09 -5.30 4.80
N TYR A 61 3.15 -5.21 5.59
CA TYR A 61 4.53 -5.29 5.09
C TYR A 61 5.31 -6.53 5.53
N SER A 62 4.69 -7.41 6.28
CA SER A 62 5.38 -8.64 6.71
C SER A 62 5.46 -9.70 5.62
#